data_ed9712682011d0af6d00f63e561b52f2
#
_entry.id   ed9712682011d0af6d00f63e561b52f2
#
_cell.length_a   1.000
_cell.length_b   1.000
_cell.length_c   1.000
_cell.angle_alpha   90.00
_cell.angle_beta   90.00
_cell.angle_gamma   90.00
#
_symmetry.space_group_name_H-M   'P 1'
#
loop_
_entity.id
_entity.type
_entity.pdbx_description
1 polymer ?
#
loop_
_entity_poly.entity_id
_entity_poly.type
_entity_poly.pdbx_seq_one_letter_code
_entity_poly.pdbx_strand_id
1 'polypeptide(L)'
;MRCPIFVTLCLSLTTTSLFARSAEFSETRNLPPLRLAATDLDAVLQRTHSLIAAANGPAASQHSFRENVTLGIRGHEIEIPHFSMASSVAFPKEVFRFSYAYNQPDKPISSVTLDFGDYTRQVSVSGEAADQVEKLIKLIEKDLLPYSAKIGGAKFRRVIGVCLSVVFLTSIIGSGAYWWNTRHHTALGMLICSVLGLLLLLFVPWDRYFAGFALYQSYSPFFLIRHAPEISFLALVVALAGIPVSYFLSRNER
;
A
#
# COMPACT_ATOMS: atom_id res chain seq x y z
N MET A 1 -53.41 66.65 -10.68
CA MET A 1 -52.35 66.14 -11.59
C MET A 1 -51.81 64.89 -10.98
N ARG A 2 -52.15 63.74 -11.58
CA ARG A 2 -51.71 62.43 -11.13
C ARG A 2 -50.82 61.85 -12.19
N CYS A 3 -49.49 61.64 -11.92
CA CYS A 3 -48.58 60.91 -12.77
C CYS A 3 -48.67 59.41 -12.46
N PRO A 4 -48.88 58.52 -13.41
CA PRO A 4 -48.73 57.11 -13.24
C PRO A 4 -47.27 56.70 -13.47
N ILE A 5 -46.68 56.06 -12.47
CA ILE A 5 -45.35 55.44 -12.57
C ILE A 5 -45.54 54.12 -13.26
N PHE A 6 -44.99 54.00 -14.49
CA PHE A 6 -44.85 52.77 -15.20
C PHE A 6 -43.66 51.98 -14.59
N VAL A 7 -43.98 50.95 -13.86
CA VAL A 7 -43.00 50.01 -13.41
C VAL A 7 -42.82 48.95 -14.52
N THR A 8 -41.78 49.10 -15.32
CA THR A 8 -41.38 48.10 -16.30
C THR A 8 -40.65 46.98 -15.56
N LEU A 9 -41.35 45.87 -15.35
CA LEU A 9 -40.80 44.66 -14.78
C LEU A 9 -40.02 43.94 -15.87
N CYS A 10 -38.69 44.17 -15.97
CA CYS A 10 -37.80 43.36 -16.82
C CYS A 10 -37.63 41.98 -16.16
N LEU A 11 -38.43 41.02 -16.59
CA LEU A 11 -38.19 39.61 -16.36
C LEU A 11 -36.96 39.20 -17.20
N SER A 12 -35.77 39.33 -16.64
CA SER A 12 -34.59 38.66 -17.12
C SER A 12 -34.71 37.17 -16.81
N LEU A 13 -35.24 36.42 -17.74
CA LEU A 13 -35.11 34.96 -17.78
C LEU A 13 -33.61 34.65 -17.97
N THR A 14 -32.90 34.60 -16.85
CA THR A 14 -31.63 33.92 -16.81
C THR A 14 -31.94 32.44 -16.95
N THR A 15 -31.88 31.94 -18.18
CA THR A 15 -31.72 30.50 -18.46
C THR A 15 -30.37 30.07 -17.88
N THR A 16 -30.37 29.78 -16.60
CA THR A 16 -29.33 28.94 -16.02
C THR A 16 -29.48 27.57 -16.71
N SER A 17 -28.71 27.36 -17.77
CA SER A 17 -28.42 26.01 -18.26
C SER A 17 -27.77 25.26 -17.10
N LEU A 18 -28.59 24.61 -16.30
CA LEU A 18 -28.17 23.52 -15.44
C LEU A 18 -27.60 22.46 -16.39
N PHE A 19 -26.32 22.56 -16.70
CA PHE A 19 -25.57 21.39 -17.11
C PHE A 19 -25.73 20.40 -15.96
N ALA A 20 -26.69 19.50 -16.11
CA ALA A 20 -26.79 18.31 -15.28
C ALA A 20 -25.46 17.57 -15.53
N ARG A 21 -24.48 17.82 -14.67
CA ARG A 21 -23.28 17.00 -14.60
C ARG A 21 -23.82 15.59 -14.36
N SER A 22 -23.62 14.67 -15.30
CA SER A 22 -23.96 13.28 -15.09
C SER A 22 -23.35 12.85 -13.76
N ALA A 23 -24.15 12.19 -12.94
CA ALA A 23 -23.66 11.72 -11.63
C ALA A 23 -22.46 10.82 -11.88
N GLU A 24 -21.30 11.27 -11.43
CA GLU A 24 -20.05 10.50 -11.56
C GLU A 24 -20.01 9.47 -10.42
N PHE A 25 -19.98 8.21 -10.79
CA PHE A 25 -19.79 7.11 -9.85
C PHE A 25 -18.31 6.92 -9.58
N SER A 26 -17.95 6.78 -8.32
CA SER A 26 -16.57 6.50 -7.92
C SER A 26 -16.54 5.34 -6.95
N GLU A 27 -15.70 4.37 -7.22
CA GLU A 27 -15.48 3.23 -6.33
C GLU A 27 -13.99 3.14 -6.00
N THR A 28 -13.70 2.86 -4.73
CA THR A 28 -12.32 2.68 -4.25
C THR A 28 -12.19 1.36 -3.50
N ARG A 29 -11.18 0.58 -3.85
CA ARG A 29 -10.83 -0.69 -3.20
C ARG A 29 -9.46 -0.61 -2.55
N ASN A 30 -9.39 -1.08 -1.31
CA ASN A 30 -8.13 -1.25 -0.60
C ASN A 30 -7.56 -2.64 -0.86
N LEU A 31 -6.29 -2.69 -1.24
CA LEU A 31 -5.59 -3.93 -1.52
C LEU A 31 -4.74 -4.40 -0.33
N PRO A 32 -4.48 -5.71 -0.24
CA PRO A 32 -3.47 -6.23 0.68
C PRO A 32 -2.08 -5.70 0.35
N PRO A 33 -1.06 -5.98 1.18
CA PRO A 33 0.33 -5.68 0.82
C PRO A 33 0.70 -6.30 -0.52
N LEU A 34 1.42 -5.54 -1.37
CA LEU A 34 1.75 -5.94 -2.74
C LEU A 34 3.27 -6.02 -2.94
N ARG A 35 3.70 -7.05 -3.67
CA ARG A 35 5.08 -7.22 -4.12
C ARG A 35 5.08 -7.63 -5.57
N LEU A 36 5.53 -6.71 -6.43
CA LEU A 36 5.53 -6.89 -7.88
C LEU A 36 6.95 -6.75 -8.43
N ALA A 37 7.20 -7.44 -9.55
CA ALA A 37 8.30 -7.06 -10.43
C ALA A 37 7.84 -5.92 -11.37
N ALA A 38 8.79 -5.15 -11.90
CA ALA A 38 8.48 -4.09 -12.85
C ALA A 38 7.76 -4.63 -14.10
N THR A 39 8.14 -5.81 -14.57
CA THR A 39 7.49 -6.51 -15.69
C THR A 39 6.05 -6.88 -15.40
N ASP A 40 5.75 -7.30 -14.17
CA ASP A 40 4.39 -7.67 -13.77
C ASP A 40 3.50 -6.43 -13.67
N LEU A 41 4.05 -5.35 -13.11
CA LEU A 41 3.34 -4.07 -13.05
C LEU A 41 3.05 -3.53 -14.45
N ASP A 42 4.01 -3.62 -15.37
CA ASP A 42 3.83 -3.24 -16.77
C ASP A 42 2.69 -4.04 -17.42
N ALA A 43 2.67 -5.36 -17.23
CA ALA A 43 1.60 -6.21 -17.74
C ALA A 43 0.22 -5.83 -17.18
N VAL A 44 0.13 -5.53 -15.86
CA VAL A 44 -1.11 -5.08 -15.23
C VAL A 44 -1.57 -3.74 -15.80
N LEU A 45 -0.65 -2.79 -16.00
CA LEU A 45 -0.98 -1.48 -16.56
C LEU A 45 -1.40 -1.56 -18.01
N GLN A 46 -0.70 -2.33 -18.85
CA GLN A 46 -1.10 -2.54 -20.25
C GLN A 46 -2.50 -3.15 -20.33
N ARG A 47 -2.80 -4.11 -19.46
CA ARG A 47 -4.14 -4.71 -19.39
C ARG A 47 -5.18 -3.70 -18.92
N THR A 48 -4.86 -2.88 -17.91
CA THR A 48 -5.73 -1.80 -17.45
C THR A 48 -6.04 -0.81 -18.57
N HIS A 49 -5.01 -0.39 -19.32
CA HIS A 49 -5.19 0.45 -20.51
C HIS A 49 -6.11 -0.18 -21.55
N SER A 50 -5.93 -1.48 -21.84
CA SER A 50 -6.77 -2.18 -22.80
C SER A 50 -8.24 -2.23 -22.35
N LEU A 51 -8.48 -2.40 -21.04
CA LEU A 51 -9.82 -2.40 -20.47
C LEU A 51 -10.47 -1.01 -20.51
N ILE A 52 -9.71 0.05 -20.21
CA ILE A 52 -10.17 1.44 -20.33
C ILE A 52 -10.50 1.75 -21.79
N ALA A 53 -9.63 1.39 -22.73
CA ALA A 53 -9.86 1.60 -24.15
C ALA A 53 -11.11 0.86 -24.65
N ALA A 54 -11.33 -0.38 -24.17
CA ALA A 54 -12.52 -1.14 -24.50
C ALA A 54 -13.81 -0.50 -23.95
N ALA A 55 -13.75 0.07 -22.74
CA ALA A 55 -14.89 0.76 -22.12
C ALA A 55 -15.17 2.12 -22.76
N ASN A 56 -14.13 2.89 -23.06
CA ASN A 56 -14.26 4.25 -23.60
C ASN A 56 -14.45 4.31 -25.13
N GLY A 57 -14.31 3.16 -25.81
CA GLY A 57 -14.35 3.11 -27.27
C GLY A 57 -13.07 3.68 -27.93
N PRO A 58 -13.01 3.67 -29.28
CA PRO A 58 -11.84 4.22 -29.98
C PRO A 58 -11.69 5.70 -29.63
N ALA A 59 -10.53 6.05 -29.07
CA ALA A 59 -10.23 7.41 -28.66
C ALA A 59 -10.29 8.35 -29.88
N ALA A 60 -11.35 9.12 -29.98
CA ALA A 60 -11.56 10.06 -31.07
C ALA A 60 -10.53 11.21 -31.10
N SER A 61 -9.73 11.38 -30.06
CA SER A 61 -8.62 12.33 -30.06
C SER A 61 -7.63 11.96 -28.96
N GLN A 62 -6.38 11.70 -29.30
CA GLN A 62 -5.27 11.49 -28.39
C GLN A 62 -4.96 12.68 -27.47
N HIS A 63 -5.64 13.80 -27.66
CA HIS A 63 -5.35 15.08 -26.99
C HIS A 63 -6.12 15.28 -25.67
N SER A 64 -7.01 14.38 -25.29
CA SER A 64 -7.89 14.59 -24.12
C SER A 64 -7.59 13.73 -22.90
N PHE A 65 -6.65 12.80 -22.95
CA PHE A 65 -6.29 12.04 -21.79
C PHE A 65 -4.98 12.51 -21.16
N ARG A 66 -4.95 12.53 -19.84
CA ARG A 66 -3.75 12.78 -19.07
C ARG A 66 -3.36 11.52 -18.32
N GLU A 67 -2.14 11.12 -18.50
CA GLU A 67 -1.52 10.03 -17.77
C GLU A 67 -0.35 10.59 -16.97
N ASN A 68 -0.22 10.17 -15.74
CA ASN A 68 0.91 10.51 -14.89
C ASN A 68 1.31 9.28 -14.07
N VAL A 69 2.60 8.98 -14.04
CA VAL A 69 3.18 7.91 -13.25
C VAL A 69 4.21 8.50 -12.32
N THR A 70 4.05 8.26 -11.04
CA THR A 70 5.01 8.70 -10.02
C THR A 70 5.63 7.49 -9.33
N LEU A 71 6.96 7.44 -9.32
CA LEU A 71 7.74 6.42 -8.62
C LEU A 71 8.43 7.05 -7.42
N GLY A 72 8.08 6.61 -6.22
CA GLY A 72 8.72 7.03 -4.98
C GLY A 72 9.88 6.11 -4.62
N ILE A 73 11.07 6.69 -4.59
CA ILE A 73 12.30 6.06 -4.09
C ILE A 73 12.66 6.73 -2.76
N ARG A 74 13.50 6.13 -1.96
CA ARG A 74 13.95 6.76 -0.70
C ARG A 74 14.51 8.16 -0.96
N GLY A 75 13.74 9.19 -0.54
CA GLY A 75 14.13 10.59 -0.60
C GLY A 75 13.90 11.30 -1.94
N HIS A 76 13.42 10.60 -2.97
CA HIS A 76 13.14 11.18 -4.29
C HIS A 76 11.86 10.63 -4.88
N GLU A 77 11.15 11.47 -5.62
CA GLU A 77 10.04 11.06 -6.48
C GLU A 77 10.42 11.32 -7.94
N ILE A 78 10.14 10.34 -8.81
CA ILE A 78 10.37 10.43 -10.24
C ILE A 78 9.00 10.46 -10.91
N GLU A 79 8.72 11.53 -11.63
CA GLU A 79 7.53 11.63 -12.46
C GLU A 79 7.85 11.20 -13.90
N ILE A 80 7.01 10.32 -14.44
CA ILE A 80 7.11 9.81 -15.80
C ILE A 80 5.80 10.14 -16.48
N PRO A 81 5.79 10.94 -17.55
CA PRO A 81 4.57 11.40 -18.19
C PRO A 81 3.74 10.26 -18.84
N HIS A 82 4.40 9.16 -19.20
CA HIS A 82 3.73 7.99 -19.75
C HIS A 82 4.41 6.71 -19.27
N PHE A 83 3.63 5.73 -18.84
CA PHE A 83 4.20 4.48 -18.35
C PHE A 83 5.04 3.73 -19.39
N SER A 84 4.69 3.84 -20.68
CA SER A 84 5.49 3.29 -21.78
C SER A 84 6.94 3.81 -21.79
N MET A 85 7.19 4.97 -21.20
CA MET A 85 8.55 5.50 -21.01
C MET A 85 9.28 4.90 -19.81
N ALA A 86 8.56 4.23 -18.91
CA ALA A 86 9.19 3.60 -17.74
C ALA A 86 10.16 2.47 -18.12
N SER A 87 9.93 1.80 -19.24
CA SER A 87 10.85 0.80 -19.79
C SER A 87 12.18 1.39 -20.28
N SER A 88 12.22 2.69 -20.65
CA SER A 88 13.40 3.40 -21.09
C SER A 88 14.19 4.06 -19.95
N VAL A 89 13.57 4.22 -18.78
CA VAL A 89 14.23 4.75 -17.59
C VAL A 89 14.85 3.58 -16.84
N ALA A 90 16.12 3.71 -16.45
CA ALA A 90 16.74 2.74 -15.57
C ALA A 90 15.96 2.66 -14.26
N PHE A 91 15.11 1.64 -14.14
CA PHE A 91 14.28 1.44 -12.95
C PHE A 91 15.17 1.33 -11.73
N PRO A 92 14.89 2.09 -10.68
CA PRO A 92 15.63 1.98 -9.42
C PRO A 92 15.45 0.57 -8.85
N LYS A 93 16.47 0.10 -8.13
CA LYS A 93 16.48 -1.28 -7.59
C LYS A 93 15.28 -1.58 -6.69
N GLU A 94 14.78 -0.59 -5.97
CA GLU A 94 13.63 -0.71 -5.06
C GLU A 94 12.77 0.55 -5.15
N VAL A 95 11.49 0.38 -5.39
CA VAL A 95 10.48 1.45 -5.37
C VAL A 95 9.49 1.15 -4.26
N PHE A 96 9.29 2.11 -3.35
CA PHE A 96 8.43 1.98 -2.17
C PHE A 96 7.07 2.65 -2.33
N ARG A 97 6.92 3.46 -3.36
CA ARG A 97 5.67 4.10 -3.71
C ARG A 97 5.50 4.11 -5.22
N PHE A 98 4.31 3.78 -5.65
CA PHE A 98 3.89 3.86 -7.03
C PHE A 98 2.54 4.54 -7.09
N SER A 99 2.41 5.56 -7.89
CA SER A 99 1.14 6.20 -8.19
C SER A 99 0.97 6.28 -9.70
N TYR A 100 -0.16 5.83 -10.17
CA TYR A 100 -0.60 5.94 -11.55
C TYR A 100 -1.93 6.64 -11.58
N ALA A 101 -2.06 7.67 -12.37
CA ALA A 101 -3.30 8.39 -12.58
C ALA A 101 -3.58 8.50 -14.07
N TYR A 102 -4.73 8.00 -14.46
CA TYR A 102 -5.33 8.18 -15.77
C TYR A 102 -6.56 9.08 -15.63
N ASN A 103 -6.69 10.09 -16.46
CA ASN A 103 -7.83 11.00 -16.46
C ASN A 103 -8.22 11.35 -17.89
N GLN A 104 -9.47 11.07 -18.23
CA GLN A 104 -10.10 11.40 -19.49
C GLN A 104 -11.54 11.84 -19.23
N PRO A 105 -11.79 13.13 -19.00
CA PRO A 105 -13.15 13.64 -18.76
C PRO A 105 -14.08 13.32 -19.93
N ASP A 106 -15.37 13.27 -19.64
CA ASP A 106 -16.44 13.03 -20.63
C ASP A 106 -16.39 11.66 -21.32
N LYS A 107 -15.88 10.65 -20.59
CA LYS A 107 -15.85 9.25 -21.04
C LYS A 107 -16.53 8.33 -20.03
N PRO A 108 -17.05 7.17 -20.48
CA PRO A 108 -17.66 6.18 -19.59
C PRO A 108 -16.79 5.83 -18.38
N ILE A 109 -15.47 5.75 -18.57
CA ILE A 109 -14.48 5.71 -17.49
C ILE A 109 -13.70 7.02 -17.52
N SER A 110 -13.97 7.90 -16.57
CA SER A 110 -13.39 9.25 -16.49
C SER A 110 -12.02 9.26 -15.85
N SER A 111 -11.80 8.44 -14.80
CA SER A 111 -10.51 8.35 -14.13
C SER A 111 -10.21 6.97 -13.56
N VAL A 112 -8.93 6.63 -13.57
CA VAL A 112 -8.39 5.45 -12.88
C VAL A 112 -7.15 5.87 -12.12
N THR A 113 -7.13 5.58 -10.82
CA THR A 113 -5.97 5.88 -9.97
C THR A 113 -5.54 4.61 -9.26
N LEU A 114 -4.24 4.30 -9.35
CA LEU A 114 -3.59 3.27 -8.57
C LEU A 114 -2.60 3.98 -7.64
N ASP A 115 -2.76 3.86 -6.34
CA ASP A 115 -1.84 4.44 -5.36
C ASP A 115 -1.35 3.34 -4.42
N PHE A 116 -0.10 2.94 -4.59
CA PHE A 116 0.53 1.88 -3.86
C PHE A 116 1.69 2.41 -3.06
N GLY A 117 1.58 2.34 -1.76
CA GLY A 117 2.60 2.73 -0.83
C GLY A 117 2.56 1.86 0.42
N ASP A 118 3.35 2.25 1.39
CA ASP A 118 3.43 1.52 2.64
C ASP A 118 2.15 1.61 3.47
N TYR A 119 1.47 2.75 3.42
CA TYR A 119 0.25 3.05 4.17
C TYR A 119 -1.02 2.89 3.34
N THR A 120 -0.96 3.29 2.08
CA THR A 120 -2.07 3.27 1.13
C THR A 120 -1.80 2.25 0.03
N ARG A 121 -2.77 1.45 -0.28
CA ARG A 121 -2.77 0.51 -1.41
C ARG A 121 -4.19 0.45 -1.92
N GLN A 122 -4.48 1.38 -2.82
CA GLN A 122 -5.85 1.55 -3.29
C GLN A 122 -5.91 1.66 -4.80
N VAL A 123 -7.00 1.15 -5.32
CA VAL A 123 -7.43 1.33 -6.69
C VAL A 123 -8.71 2.13 -6.64
N SER A 124 -8.76 3.24 -7.36
CA SER A 124 -9.96 4.06 -7.52
C SER A 124 -10.32 4.16 -8.98
N VAL A 125 -11.58 3.97 -9.29
CA VAL A 125 -12.13 4.10 -10.63
C VAL A 125 -13.33 5.01 -10.56
N SER A 126 -13.42 5.98 -11.47
CA SER A 126 -14.58 6.85 -11.62
C SER A 126 -15.10 6.83 -13.04
N GLY A 127 -16.40 7.01 -13.21
CA GLY A 127 -17.05 7.03 -14.52
C GLY A 127 -18.54 7.29 -14.44
N GLU A 128 -19.19 7.29 -15.60
CA GLU A 128 -20.62 7.61 -15.71
C GLU A 128 -21.54 6.45 -15.32
N ALA A 129 -21.09 5.19 -15.54
CA ALA A 129 -21.88 3.99 -15.31
C ALA A 129 -21.32 3.14 -14.17
N ALA A 130 -22.10 2.96 -13.10
CA ALA A 130 -21.69 2.22 -11.91
C ALA A 130 -21.28 0.77 -12.18
N ASP A 131 -21.97 0.07 -13.09
CA ASP A 131 -21.69 -1.31 -13.48
C ASP A 131 -20.33 -1.44 -14.18
N GLN A 132 -19.96 -0.47 -15.01
CA GLN A 132 -18.67 -0.45 -15.71
C GLN A 132 -17.53 -0.14 -14.73
N VAL A 133 -17.74 0.81 -13.81
CA VAL A 133 -16.80 1.14 -12.74
C VAL A 133 -16.54 -0.08 -11.86
N GLU A 134 -17.61 -0.74 -11.39
CA GLU A 134 -17.51 -1.94 -10.55
C GLU A 134 -16.83 -3.10 -11.29
N LYS A 135 -17.14 -3.32 -12.55
CA LYS A 135 -16.52 -4.36 -13.37
C LYS A 135 -15.03 -4.11 -13.56
N LEU A 136 -14.65 -2.86 -13.89
CA LEU A 136 -13.25 -2.51 -14.12
C LEU A 136 -12.42 -2.65 -12.84
N ILE A 137 -12.91 -2.14 -11.70
CA ILE A 137 -12.18 -2.23 -10.44
C ILE A 137 -11.99 -3.68 -9.99
N LYS A 138 -13.00 -4.56 -10.18
CA LYS A 138 -12.90 -6.00 -9.89
C LYS A 138 -11.86 -6.70 -10.77
N LEU A 139 -11.75 -6.30 -12.05
CA LEU A 139 -10.76 -6.87 -12.95
C LEU A 139 -9.34 -6.45 -12.56
N ILE A 140 -9.13 -5.17 -12.23
CA ILE A 140 -7.83 -4.68 -11.75
C ILE A 140 -7.45 -5.36 -10.42
N GLU A 141 -8.38 -5.45 -9.48
CA GLU A 141 -8.17 -6.16 -8.22
C GLU A 141 -7.77 -7.62 -8.45
N LYS A 142 -8.48 -8.33 -9.32
CA LYS A 142 -8.19 -9.72 -9.68
C LYS A 142 -6.79 -9.89 -10.28
N ASP A 143 -6.35 -8.94 -11.10
CA ASP A 143 -5.03 -8.99 -11.72
C ASP A 143 -3.89 -8.68 -10.73
N LEU A 144 -4.18 -7.93 -9.66
CA LEU A 144 -3.23 -7.61 -8.60
C LEU A 144 -3.16 -8.64 -7.46
N LEU A 145 -4.24 -9.40 -7.22
CA LEU A 145 -4.31 -10.40 -6.15
C LEU A 145 -3.16 -11.44 -6.16
N PRO A 146 -2.69 -11.96 -7.32
CA PRO A 146 -1.57 -12.92 -7.35
C PRO A 146 -0.28 -12.39 -6.74
N TYR A 147 -0.12 -11.08 -6.71
CA TYR A 147 1.06 -10.38 -6.17
C TYR A 147 0.88 -9.95 -4.71
N SER A 148 -0.22 -10.37 -4.09
CA SER A 148 -0.49 -10.03 -2.69
C SER A 148 0.45 -10.77 -1.74
N ALA A 149 0.94 -10.04 -0.73
CA ALA A 149 1.69 -10.61 0.37
C ALA A 149 0.77 -10.82 1.58
N LYS A 150 0.92 -11.95 2.26
CA LYS A 150 0.14 -12.25 3.46
C LYS A 150 0.48 -11.34 4.63
N ILE A 151 1.72 -10.87 4.68
CA ILE A 151 2.31 -10.16 5.80
C ILE A 151 3.00 -8.90 5.27
N GLY A 152 2.72 -7.75 5.89
CA GLY A 152 3.37 -6.49 5.55
C GLY A 152 2.52 -5.25 5.81
N GLY A 153 3.14 -4.11 5.56
CA GLY A 153 2.54 -2.80 5.70
C GLY A 153 2.66 -2.18 7.09
N ALA A 154 2.46 -0.88 7.14
CA ALA A 154 2.67 -0.07 8.33
C ALA A 154 1.80 -0.51 9.52
N LYS A 155 0.54 -0.90 9.27
CA LYS A 155 -0.36 -1.39 10.33
C LYS A 155 0.16 -2.67 10.97
N PHE A 156 0.60 -3.63 10.16
CA PHE A 156 1.17 -4.89 10.62
C PHE A 156 2.43 -4.66 11.46
N ARG A 157 3.36 -3.84 10.96
CA ARG A 157 4.60 -3.50 11.70
C ARG A 157 4.30 -2.84 13.04
N ARG A 158 3.31 -1.92 13.08
CA ARG A 158 2.92 -1.26 14.34
C ARG A 158 2.38 -2.26 15.37
N VAL A 159 1.48 -3.15 14.94
CA VAL A 159 0.91 -4.16 15.85
C VAL A 159 2.00 -5.09 16.37
N ILE A 160 2.83 -5.65 15.50
CA ILE A 160 3.92 -6.53 15.91
C ILE A 160 4.93 -5.80 16.78
N GLY A 161 5.32 -4.58 16.41
CA GLY A 161 6.25 -3.78 17.21
C GLY A 161 5.73 -3.54 18.62
N VAL A 162 4.45 -3.20 18.78
CA VAL A 162 3.83 -3.04 20.10
C VAL A 162 3.80 -4.37 20.87
N CYS A 163 3.34 -5.45 20.23
CA CYS A 163 3.29 -6.77 20.87
C CYS A 163 4.68 -7.23 21.35
N LEU A 164 5.70 -7.13 20.50
CA LEU A 164 7.06 -7.51 20.86
C LEU A 164 7.64 -6.59 21.95
N SER A 165 7.38 -5.29 21.88
CA SER A 165 7.81 -4.36 22.95
C SER A 165 7.20 -4.73 24.31
N VAL A 166 5.91 -5.06 24.34
CA VAL A 166 5.25 -5.49 25.59
C VAL A 166 5.85 -6.79 26.10
N VAL A 167 6.11 -7.77 25.22
CA VAL A 167 6.74 -9.05 25.62
C VAL A 167 8.14 -8.82 26.19
N PHE A 168 8.97 -8.02 25.53
CA PHE A 168 10.31 -7.73 26.04
C PHE A 168 10.29 -6.93 27.35
N LEU A 169 9.43 -5.93 27.47
CA LEU A 169 9.31 -5.14 28.69
C LEU A 169 8.83 -5.99 29.88
N THR A 170 7.82 -6.83 29.67
CA THR A 170 7.37 -7.75 30.75
C THR A 170 8.44 -8.76 31.12
N SER A 171 9.21 -9.25 30.15
CA SER A 171 10.34 -10.14 30.39
C SER A 171 11.48 -9.43 31.18
N ILE A 172 11.79 -8.17 30.84
CA ILE A 172 12.77 -7.35 31.56
C ILE A 172 12.36 -7.16 33.04
N ILE A 173 11.09 -6.77 33.25
CA ILE A 173 10.57 -6.54 34.62
C ILE A 173 10.58 -7.86 35.43
N GLY A 174 10.06 -8.94 34.84
CA GLY A 174 9.97 -10.24 35.51
C GLY A 174 11.35 -10.84 35.82
N SER A 175 12.26 -10.83 34.85
CA SER A 175 13.62 -11.34 35.03
C SER A 175 14.44 -10.46 35.97
N GLY A 176 14.25 -9.14 35.94
CA GLY A 176 14.89 -8.19 36.85
C GLY A 176 14.44 -8.41 38.32
N ALA A 177 13.14 -8.53 38.56
CA ALA A 177 12.59 -8.80 39.88
C ALA A 177 13.06 -10.17 40.43
N TYR A 178 13.07 -11.18 39.57
CA TYR A 178 13.52 -12.52 39.97
C TYR A 178 15.02 -12.52 40.26
N TRP A 179 15.85 -11.87 39.46
CA TRP A 179 17.29 -11.73 39.71
C TRP A 179 17.57 -10.97 41.01
N TRP A 180 16.81 -9.92 41.29
CA TRP A 180 16.96 -9.15 42.52
C TRP A 180 16.75 -10.01 43.79
N ASN A 181 15.73 -10.87 43.75
CA ASN A 181 15.38 -11.72 44.88
C ASN A 181 16.30 -12.93 45.03
N THR A 182 16.71 -13.57 43.95
CA THR A 182 17.38 -14.87 43.96
C THR A 182 18.85 -14.84 43.63
N ARG A 183 19.32 -13.75 42.97
CA ARG A 183 20.68 -13.61 42.43
C ARG A 183 21.10 -14.73 41.46
N HIS A 184 20.14 -15.43 40.85
CA HIS A 184 20.42 -16.50 39.92
C HIS A 184 20.97 -15.99 38.59
N HIS A 185 22.06 -16.57 38.11
CA HIS A 185 22.71 -16.19 36.85
C HIS A 185 21.80 -16.38 35.62
N THR A 186 20.88 -17.36 35.64
CA THR A 186 19.88 -17.58 34.59
C THR A 186 18.94 -16.39 34.40
N ALA A 187 18.52 -15.76 35.51
CA ALA A 187 17.68 -14.56 35.46
C ALA A 187 18.43 -13.34 34.84
N LEU A 188 19.72 -13.21 35.15
CA LEU A 188 20.57 -12.19 34.54
C LEU A 188 20.71 -12.43 33.04
N GLY A 189 20.91 -13.67 32.60
CA GLY A 189 20.96 -14.04 31.20
C GLY A 189 19.68 -13.67 30.45
N MET A 190 18.51 -13.98 31.03
CA MET A 190 17.21 -13.60 30.49
C MET A 190 17.03 -12.08 30.39
N LEU A 191 17.46 -11.33 31.39
CA LEU A 191 17.41 -9.89 31.42
C LEU A 191 18.24 -9.31 30.27
N ILE A 192 19.48 -9.76 30.09
CA ILE A 192 20.38 -9.32 29.02
C ILE A 192 19.77 -9.65 27.64
N CYS A 193 19.28 -10.88 27.44
CA CYS A 193 18.64 -11.27 26.18
C CYS A 193 17.40 -10.42 25.85
N SER A 194 16.59 -10.10 26.86
CA SER A 194 15.40 -9.28 26.66
C SER A 194 15.74 -7.82 26.32
N VAL A 195 16.76 -7.26 26.95
CA VAL A 195 17.27 -5.91 26.62
C VAL A 195 17.86 -5.88 25.19
N LEU A 196 18.68 -6.89 24.83
CA LEU A 196 19.21 -7.01 23.47
C LEU A 196 18.10 -7.18 22.43
N GLY A 197 17.08 -7.99 22.74
CA GLY A 197 15.90 -8.15 21.88
C GLY A 197 15.16 -6.83 21.66
N LEU A 198 14.95 -6.05 22.71
CA LEU A 198 14.33 -4.73 22.61
C LEU A 198 15.18 -3.76 21.76
N LEU A 199 16.50 -3.76 21.95
CA LEU A 199 17.43 -2.96 21.15
C LEU A 199 17.39 -3.37 19.68
N LEU A 200 17.43 -4.67 19.37
CA LEU A 200 17.30 -5.17 18.00
C LEU A 200 15.98 -4.73 17.36
N LEU A 201 14.89 -4.70 18.13
CA LEU A 201 13.59 -4.26 17.64
C LEU A 201 13.61 -2.78 17.22
N LEU A 202 14.42 -1.93 17.88
CA LEU A 202 14.56 -0.52 17.55
C LEU A 202 15.48 -0.28 16.34
N PHE A 203 16.50 -1.12 16.14
CA PHE A 203 17.52 -0.90 15.11
C PHE A 203 17.23 -1.64 13.79
N VAL A 204 16.36 -2.66 13.80
CA VAL A 204 16.01 -3.37 12.56
C VAL A 204 15.15 -2.47 11.67
N PRO A 205 15.49 -2.32 10.38
CA PRO A 205 14.68 -1.54 9.43
C PRO A 205 13.45 -2.34 9.00
N TRP A 206 12.45 -2.39 9.88
CA TRP A 206 11.19 -3.14 9.69
C TRP A 206 10.42 -2.71 8.45
N ASP A 207 10.56 -1.46 8.03
CA ASP A 207 9.99 -0.91 6.81
C ASP A 207 10.47 -1.62 5.56
N ARG A 208 11.71 -2.08 5.57
CA ARG A 208 12.31 -2.82 4.45
C ARG A 208 11.82 -4.27 4.38
N TYR A 209 11.72 -4.94 5.53
CA TYR A 209 11.35 -6.35 5.59
C TYR A 209 9.84 -6.57 5.43
N PHE A 210 9.03 -5.68 6.00
CA PHE A 210 7.58 -5.77 6.00
C PHE A 210 6.95 -4.56 5.29
N ALA A 211 7.47 -4.21 4.11
CA ALA A 211 6.90 -3.15 3.29
C ALA A 211 5.45 -3.46 2.92
N GLY A 212 4.61 -2.44 2.87
CA GLY A 212 3.25 -2.56 2.38
C GLY A 212 3.18 -2.65 0.87
N PHE A 213 4.17 -2.03 0.20
CA PHE A 213 4.36 -2.10 -1.24
C PHE A 213 5.85 -2.18 -1.52
N ALA A 214 6.23 -3.03 -2.45
CA ALA A 214 7.58 -3.10 -2.99
C ALA A 214 7.54 -3.48 -4.47
N LEU A 215 8.24 -2.69 -5.28
CA LEU A 215 8.44 -2.94 -6.70
C LEU A 215 9.92 -3.22 -6.94
N TYR A 216 10.21 -4.35 -7.57
CA TYR A 216 11.56 -4.81 -7.85
C TYR A 216 11.87 -4.73 -9.34
N GLN A 217 13.09 -4.37 -9.69
CA GLN A 217 13.54 -4.26 -11.09
C GLN A 217 13.47 -5.61 -11.82
N SER A 218 13.87 -6.68 -11.16
CA SER A 218 13.75 -8.04 -11.67
C SER A 218 13.31 -8.99 -10.58
N TYR A 219 12.47 -9.94 -10.96
CA TYR A 219 12.05 -10.97 -10.03
C TYR A 219 13.22 -11.93 -9.83
N SER A 220 13.84 -11.91 -8.66
CA SER A 220 14.74 -12.99 -8.28
C SER A 220 13.88 -14.24 -8.11
N PRO A 221 14.10 -15.32 -8.91
CA PRO A 221 13.31 -16.55 -8.82
C PRO A 221 13.54 -17.29 -7.49
N PHE A 222 14.46 -16.83 -6.66
CA PHE A 222 14.78 -17.49 -5.40
C PHE A 222 13.62 -17.32 -4.41
N PHE A 223 12.94 -18.44 -4.13
CA PHE A 223 11.90 -18.58 -3.12
C PHE A 223 12.25 -17.91 -1.78
N LEU A 224 13.51 -18.04 -1.34
CA LEU A 224 14.00 -17.45 -0.09
C LEU A 224 13.92 -15.92 -0.05
N ILE A 225 14.21 -15.24 -1.17
CA ILE A 225 14.13 -13.77 -1.23
C ILE A 225 12.68 -13.31 -1.27
N ARG A 226 11.82 -14.02 -2.00
CA ARG A 226 10.39 -13.73 -2.06
C ARG A 226 9.72 -13.85 -0.71
N HIS A 227 10.11 -14.86 0.07
CA HIS A 227 9.54 -15.16 1.38
C HIS A 227 10.45 -14.77 2.55
N ALA A 228 11.51 -13.98 2.28
CA ALA A 228 12.44 -13.56 3.32
C ALA A 228 11.76 -12.94 4.55
N PRO A 229 10.72 -12.08 4.43
CA PRO A 229 10.03 -11.53 5.60
C PRO A 229 9.27 -12.59 6.39
N GLU A 230 8.58 -13.51 5.70
CA GLU A 230 7.84 -14.59 6.34
C GLU A 230 8.78 -15.55 7.06
N ILE A 231 9.90 -15.89 6.42
CA ILE A 231 10.94 -16.76 7.01
C ILE A 231 11.60 -16.08 8.19
N SER A 232 11.94 -14.79 8.08
CA SER A 232 12.53 -14.02 9.17
C SER A 232 11.57 -13.88 10.35
N PHE A 233 10.29 -13.67 10.08
CA PHE A 233 9.26 -13.64 11.11
C PHE A 233 9.10 -15.00 11.79
N LEU A 234 9.05 -16.09 11.03
CA LEU A 234 8.97 -17.44 11.59
C LEU A 234 10.21 -17.76 12.44
N ALA A 235 11.40 -17.42 11.96
CA ALA A 235 12.64 -17.59 12.72
C ALA A 235 12.63 -16.80 14.04
N LEU A 236 12.11 -15.56 14.02
CA LEU A 236 11.95 -14.75 15.21
C LEU A 236 10.98 -15.42 16.22
N VAL A 237 9.82 -15.90 15.72
CA VAL A 237 8.84 -16.60 16.58
C VAL A 237 9.42 -17.86 17.19
N VAL A 238 10.17 -18.66 16.43
CA VAL A 238 10.84 -19.87 16.89
C VAL A 238 11.91 -19.53 17.93
N ALA A 239 12.71 -18.48 17.70
CA ALA A 239 13.72 -18.04 18.66
C ALA A 239 13.07 -17.58 19.98
N LEU A 240 11.98 -16.80 19.91
CA LEU A 240 11.25 -16.35 21.10
C LEU A 240 10.59 -17.51 21.86
N ALA A 241 10.05 -18.50 21.16
CA ALA A 241 9.48 -19.70 21.78
C ALA A 241 10.55 -20.62 22.37
N GLY A 242 11.75 -20.66 21.80
CA GLY A 242 12.88 -21.46 22.27
C GLY A 242 13.41 -21.01 23.63
N ILE A 243 13.32 -19.72 23.97
CA ILE A 243 13.80 -19.18 25.24
C ILE A 243 13.07 -19.80 26.46
N PRO A 244 11.74 -19.78 26.53
CA PRO A 244 11.03 -20.43 27.67
C PRO A 244 11.17 -21.95 27.67
N VAL A 245 11.22 -22.59 26.49
CA VAL A 245 11.38 -24.05 26.38
C VAL A 245 12.73 -24.50 26.97
N SER A 246 13.82 -23.83 26.59
CA SER A 246 15.16 -24.13 27.14
C SER A 246 15.23 -23.92 28.66
N TYR A 247 14.51 -22.90 29.15
CA TYR A 247 14.40 -22.65 30.58
C TYR A 247 13.68 -23.78 31.33
N PHE A 248 12.54 -24.26 30.80
CA PHE A 248 11.79 -25.37 31.39
C PHE A 248 12.56 -26.68 31.35
N LEU A 249 13.28 -26.98 30.29
CA LEU A 249 14.11 -28.19 30.15
C LEU A 249 15.27 -28.16 31.14
N SER A 250 15.96 -27.03 31.28
CA SER A 250 17.08 -26.92 32.24
C SER A 250 16.67 -27.01 33.71
N ARG A 251 15.39 -26.74 34.00
CA ARG A 251 14.83 -26.85 35.35
C ARG A 251 14.51 -28.32 35.75
N ASN A 252 14.18 -29.16 34.76
CA ASN A 252 13.85 -30.56 35.01
C ASN A 252 15.08 -31.48 35.18
N GLU A 253 16.27 -30.99 34.87
CA GLU A 253 17.53 -31.76 35.03
C GLU A 253 18.20 -31.53 36.39
N ARG A 254 17.57 -30.80 37.30
CA ARG A 254 18.00 -30.60 38.70
C ARG A 254 16.99 -31.20 39.65
#